data_2dc7dc80d9d02a59bea48c53b6838ec5
#
_entry.id   2dc7dc80d9d02a59bea48c53b6838ec5
#
_cell.length_a   1.000
_cell.length_b   1.000
_cell.length_c   1.000
_cell.angle_alpha   90.00
_cell.angle_beta   90.00
_cell.angle_gamma   90.00
#
_symmetry.space_group_name_H-M   'P 1'
#
loop_
_entity.id
_entity.type
_entity.pdbx_description
1 polymer ?
#
loop_
_entity_poly.entity_id
_entity_poly.type
_entity_poly.pdbx_seq_one_letter_code
_entity_poly.pdbx_strand_id
1 'polypeptide(L)'
;MISNLRRMFAKKEVFVKLRSINNKLEYKRMSKTRVIYPGTFDPITNGHVDLVARAARMFDEVVVAIAIGHHKNPVFSLDERIRLAKISLSHLSNVEFVGFDGLLVNFSREQRATAVLRGLRAVSDFEYEFQLANMNRQLDQHFETVFLTPSEQFSFISSTMVREIARLKGDVGKFVPQCVVEAFERKHQQGW
;
A
#
# COMPACT_ATOMS: atom_id res chain seq x y z
N MET A 1 63.01 -3.80 2.27
CA MET A 1 62.34 -3.14 1.13
C MET A 1 61.06 -3.89 0.68
N ILE A 2 61.08 -5.23 0.55
CA ILE A 2 59.95 -6.05 0.08
C ILE A 2 58.75 -6.09 1.05
N SER A 3 58.99 -5.99 2.38
CA SER A 3 57.93 -5.98 3.38
C SER A 3 57.01 -4.75 3.36
N ASN A 4 57.58 -3.59 2.99
CA ASN A 4 56.83 -2.34 2.87
C ASN A 4 55.92 -2.30 1.62
N LEU A 5 56.36 -2.90 0.53
CA LEU A 5 55.57 -3.04 -0.70
C LEU A 5 54.33 -3.95 -0.45
N ARG A 6 54.50 -5.10 0.19
CA ARG A 6 53.38 -5.99 0.54
C ARG A 6 52.34 -5.31 1.45
N ARG A 7 52.78 -4.50 2.42
CA ARG A 7 51.88 -3.71 3.30
C ARG A 7 51.12 -2.62 2.50
N MET A 8 51.78 -2.02 1.50
CA MET A 8 51.18 -0.97 0.68
C MET A 8 50.12 -1.55 -0.29
N PHE A 9 50.41 -2.72 -0.89
CA PHE A 9 49.45 -3.42 -1.75
C PHE A 9 48.21 -3.94 -0.95
N ALA A 10 48.44 -4.52 0.22
CA ALA A 10 47.35 -4.96 1.09
C ALA A 10 46.46 -3.78 1.53
N LYS A 11 47.02 -2.62 1.85
CA LYS A 11 46.24 -1.40 2.15
C LYS A 11 45.44 -0.91 0.95
N LYS A 12 46.01 -1.01 -0.28
CA LYS A 12 45.34 -0.59 -1.51
C LYS A 12 44.15 -1.50 -1.86
N GLU A 13 44.26 -2.82 -1.69
CA GLU A 13 43.18 -3.79 -1.89
C GLU A 13 42.07 -3.62 -0.87
N VAL A 14 42.41 -3.41 0.41
CA VAL A 14 41.42 -3.13 1.46
C VAL A 14 40.70 -1.82 1.17
N PHE A 15 41.38 -0.79 0.69
CA PHE A 15 40.78 0.50 0.36
C PHE A 15 39.82 0.42 -0.84
N VAL A 16 40.20 -0.36 -1.87
CA VAL A 16 39.32 -0.62 -3.04
C VAL A 16 38.09 -1.42 -2.64
N LYS A 17 38.27 -2.41 -1.78
CA LYS A 17 37.13 -3.24 -1.27
C LYS A 17 36.17 -2.44 -0.38
N LEU A 18 36.71 -1.56 0.48
CA LEU A 18 35.87 -0.66 1.31
C LEU A 18 35.12 0.37 0.45
N ARG A 19 35.77 0.91 -0.60
CA ARG A 19 35.13 1.85 -1.53
C ARG A 19 34.03 1.17 -2.34
N SER A 20 34.22 -0.07 -2.76
CA SER A 20 33.20 -0.89 -3.43
C SER A 20 32.01 -1.23 -2.51
N ILE A 21 32.28 -1.50 -1.22
CA ILE A 21 31.24 -1.73 -0.22
C ILE A 21 30.47 -0.43 0.08
N ASN A 22 31.17 0.70 0.25
CA ASN A 22 30.52 1.99 0.43
C ASN A 22 29.68 2.39 -0.79
N ASN A 23 30.17 2.24 -2.00
CA ASN A 23 29.38 2.50 -3.21
C ASN A 23 28.16 1.59 -3.32
N LYS A 24 28.25 0.30 -2.92
CA LYS A 24 27.10 -0.60 -2.85
C LYS A 24 26.09 -0.19 -1.76
N LEU A 25 26.58 0.29 -0.63
CA LEU A 25 25.74 0.78 0.47
C LEU A 25 25.08 2.12 0.12
N GLU A 26 25.80 3.03 -0.55
CA GLU A 26 25.22 4.27 -1.09
C GLU A 26 24.22 4.00 -2.20
N TYR A 27 24.48 3.07 -3.13
CA TYR A 27 23.52 2.69 -4.18
C TYR A 27 22.28 2.03 -3.59
N LYS A 28 22.41 1.20 -2.55
CA LYS A 28 21.27 0.61 -1.82
C LYS A 28 20.47 1.65 -1.02
N ARG A 29 21.12 2.76 -0.63
CA ARG A 29 20.48 3.89 0.07
C ARG A 29 19.78 4.86 -0.90
N MET A 30 20.11 4.82 -2.19
CA MET A 30 19.52 5.68 -3.24
C MET A 30 18.31 5.07 -3.94
N SER A 31 18.01 3.79 -3.79
CA SER A 31 16.77 3.21 -4.30
C SER A 31 15.66 3.40 -3.27
N LYS A 32 14.83 4.40 -3.49
CA LYS A 32 13.62 4.60 -2.69
C LYS A 32 12.75 3.34 -2.69
N THR A 33 12.32 2.95 -1.50
CA THR A 33 11.36 1.87 -1.33
C THR A 33 9.95 2.38 -1.60
N ARG A 34 9.32 1.88 -2.65
CA ARG A 34 7.96 2.25 -3.06
C ARG A 34 7.04 1.05 -2.90
N VAL A 35 5.97 1.21 -2.14
CA VAL A 35 4.97 0.16 -1.92
C VAL A 35 3.62 0.56 -2.50
N ILE A 36 2.92 -0.39 -3.14
CA ILE A 36 1.55 -0.19 -3.61
C ILE A 36 0.59 -0.83 -2.60
N TYR A 37 -0.43 -0.11 -2.20
CA TYR A 37 -1.56 -0.65 -1.46
C TYR A 37 -2.81 -0.65 -2.34
N PRO A 38 -3.13 -1.79 -2.99
CA PRO A 38 -4.26 -1.89 -3.90
C PRO A 38 -5.55 -2.23 -3.17
N GLY A 39 -6.64 -1.62 -3.61
CA GLY A 39 -7.97 -1.92 -3.09
C GLY A 39 -9.06 -1.23 -3.89
N THR A 40 -10.32 -1.61 -3.64
CA THR A 40 -11.47 -0.90 -4.22
C THR A 40 -11.73 0.40 -3.45
N PHE A 41 -11.50 0.41 -2.14
CA PHE A 41 -11.73 1.54 -1.23
C PHE A 41 -13.13 2.16 -1.39
N ASP A 42 -14.14 1.32 -1.34
CA ASP A 42 -15.55 1.70 -1.53
C ASP A 42 -16.39 1.45 -0.27
N PRO A 43 -16.29 2.36 0.72
CA PRO A 43 -15.33 3.45 0.85
C PRO A 43 -14.00 3.04 1.52
N ILE A 44 -13.07 4.00 1.63
CA ILE A 44 -11.93 3.91 2.55
C ILE A 44 -12.45 3.85 4.00
N THR A 45 -11.82 3.01 4.83
CA THR A 45 -12.18 2.80 6.24
C THR A 45 -11.04 3.18 7.18
N ASN A 46 -11.31 3.30 8.48
CA ASN A 46 -10.28 3.55 9.48
C ASN A 46 -9.20 2.46 9.51
N GLY A 47 -9.56 1.20 9.17
CA GLY A 47 -8.59 0.12 9.00
C GLY A 47 -7.65 0.34 7.81
N HIS A 48 -8.14 0.86 6.70
CA HIS A 48 -7.29 1.25 5.57
C HIS A 48 -6.37 2.42 5.93
N VAL A 49 -6.88 3.43 6.63
CA VAL A 49 -6.10 4.58 7.10
C VAL A 49 -4.97 4.13 8.03
N ASP A 50 -5.24 3.23 8.98
CA ASP A 50 -4.22 2.66 9.88
C ASP A 50 -3.10 1.96 9.11
N LEU A 51 -3.45 1.11 8.15
CA LEU A 51 -2.46 0.38 7.34
C LEU A 51 -1.60 1.33 6.50
N VAL A 52 -2.21 2.33 5.85
CA VAL A 52 -1.46 3.31 5.05
C VAL A 52 -0.55 4.17 5.92
N ALA A 53 -1.02 4.63 7.08
CA ALA A 53 -0.21 5.41 8.01
C ALA A 53 0.99 4.62 8.55
N ARG A 54 0.85 3.33 8.74
CA ARG A 54 1.96 2.44 9.13
C ARG A 54 2.91 2.17 7.98
N ALA A 55 2.39 1.92 6.77
CA ALA A 55 3.20 1.76 5.57
C ALA A 55 4.02 3.03 5.27
N ALA A 56 3.44 4.21 5.44
CA ALA A 56 4.12 5.49 5.23
C ALA A 56 5.32 5.72 6.16
N ARG A 57 5.38 5.01 7.31
CA ARG A 57 6.56 5.02 8.20
C ARG A 57 7.62 3.98 7.83
N MET A 58 7.24 2.95 7.06
CA MET A 58 8.11 1.82 6.70
C MET A 58 8.75 2.00 5.32
N PHE A 59 8.08 2.72 4.42
CA PHE A 59 8.47 2.90 3.04
C PHE A 59 8.66 4.38 2.72
N ASP A 60 9.55 4.68 1.79
CA ASP A 60 9.81 6.06 1.35
C ASP A 60 8.61 6.64 0.59
N GLU A 61 7.87 5.80 -0.16
CA GLU A 61 6.69 6.19 -0.94
C GLU A 61 5.60 5.10 -0.85
N VAL A 62 4.36 5.52 -0.66
CA VAL A 62 3.18 4.65 -0.66
C VAL A 62 2.23 5.07 -1.76
N VAL A 63 1.86 4.16 -2.63
CA VAL A 63 0.84 4.37 -3.66
C VAL A 63 -0.45 3.67 -3.24
N VAL A 64 -1.47 4.42 -2.87
CA VAL A 64 -2.82 3.91 -2.69
C VAL A 64 -3.43 3.75 -4.07
N ALA A 65 -3.52 2.50 -4.54
CA ALA A 65 -3.99 2.15 -5.87
C ALA A 65 -5.47 1.76 -5.83
N ILE A 66 -6.32 2.63 -6.35
CA ILE A 66 -7.78 2.47 -6.32
C ILE A 66 -8.23 1.74 -7.58
N ALA A 67 -8.65 0.48 -7.44
CA ALA A 67 -9.14 -0.33 -8.55
C ALA A 67 -10.47 0.21 -9.10
N ILE A 68 -10.62 0.27 -10.43
CA ILE A 68 -11.86 0.69 -11.09
C ILE A 68 -13.02 -0.22 -10.67
N GLY A 69 -12.81 -1.55 -10.66
CA GLY A 69 -13.76 -2.51 -10.09
C GLY A 69 -15.00 -2.76 -10.96
N HIS A 70 -14.81 -2.98 -12.25
CA HIS A 70 -15.87 -3.18 -13.26
C HIS A 70 -16.97 -4.18 -12.85
N HIS A 71 -16.66 -5.17 -12.02
CA HIS A 71 -17.60 -6.22 -11.60
C HIS A 71 -18.25 -5.97 -10.24
N LYS A 72 -17.99 -4.86 -9.56
CA LYS A 72 -18.39 -4.67 -8.15
C LYS A 72 -19.49 -3.64 -7.92
N ASN A 73 -19.96 -2.92 -8.95
CA ASN A 73 -20.95 -1.84 -8.83
C ASN A 73 -20.71 -0.99 -7.57
N PRO A 74 -19.58 -0.25 -7.49
CA PRO A 74 -19.23 0.50 -6.31
C PRO A 74 -20.23 1.62 -6.02
N VAL A 75 -20.46 1.93 -4.74
CA VAL A 75 -21.33 3.03 -4.30
C VAL A 75 -20.76 4.38 -4.67
N PHE A 76 -19.46 4.50 -4.57
CA PHE A 76 -18.73 5.72 -4.93
C PHE A 76 -18.01 5.55 -6.26
N SER A 77 -18.12 6.53 -7.15
CA SER A 77 -17.35 6.58 -8.40
C SER A 77 -15.84 6.50 -8.12
N LEU A 78 -15.04 6.21 -9.13
CA LEU A 78 -13.58 6.18 -8.97
C LEU A 78 -13.05 7.51 -8.43
N ASP A 79 -13.50 8.64 -8.99
CA ASP A 79 -13.07 9.98 -8.58
C ASP A 79 -13.50 10.32 -7.15
N GLU A 80 -14.71 9.89 -6.74
CA GLU A 80 -15.17 10.04 -5.35
C GLU A 80 -14.25 9.24 -4.40
N ARG A 81 -13.92 7.99 -4.73
CA ARG A 81 -13.05 7.12 -3.91
C ARG A 81 -11.63 7.68 -3.80
N ILE A 82 -11.07 8.19 -4.90
CA ILE A 82 -9.76 8.86 -4.90
C ILE A 82 -9.82 10.12 -4.03
N ARG A 83 -10.86 10.94 -4.17
CA ARG A 83 -11.02 12.15 -3.36
C ARG A 83 -11.15 11.84 -1.88
N LEU A 84 -11.97 10.86 -1.51
CA LEU A 84 -12.15 10.45 -0.12
C LEU A 84 -10.84 9.92 0.48
N ALA A 85 -10.07 9.12 -0.27
CA ALA A 85 -8.78 8.64 0.16
C ALA A 85 -7.77 9.78 0.36
N LYS A 86 -7.72 10.74 -0.55
CA LYS A 86 -6.85 11.94 -0.44
C LYS A 86 -7.17 12.76 0.81
N ILE A 87 -8.44 13.00 1.08
CA ILE A 87 -8.86 13.76 2.28
C ILE A 87 -8.49 13.00 3.55
N SER A 88 -8.82 11.70 3.60
CA SER A 88 -8.58 10.86 4.78
C SER A 88 -7.10 10.71 5.15
N LEU A 89 -6.22 10.82 4.18
CA LEU A 89 -4.76 10.61 4.33
C LEU A 89 -3.95 11.89 4.07
N SER A 90 -4.58 13.06 4.04
CA SER A 90 -3.96 14.35 3.73
C SER A 90 -2.81 14.75 4.67
N HIS A 91 -2.75 14.16 5.86
CA HIS A 91 -1.68 14.36 6.84
C HIS A 91 -0.38 13.59 6.52
N LEU A 92 -0.38 12.73 5.51
CA LEU A 92 0.78 11.93 5.09
C LEU A 92 1.37 12.52 3.81
N SER A 93 2.65 12.94 3.87
CA SER A 93 3.32 13.64 2.76
C SER A 93 3.91 12.72 1.68
N ASN A 94 4.08 11.43 1.99
CA ASN A 94 4.68 10.43 1.10
C ASN A 94 3.67 9.41 0.55
N VAL A 95 2.39 9.83 0.40
CA VAL A 95 1.32 8.98 -0.11
C VAL A 95 0.78 9.56 -1.41
N GLU A 96 0.78 8.74 -2.46
CA GLU A 96 0.17 9.03 -3.76
C GLU A 96 -1.13 8.24 -3.95
N PHE A 97 -2.04 8.76 -4.79
CA PHE A 97 -3.35 8.15 -5.04
C PHE A 97 -3.55 8.03 -6.54
N VAL A 98 -3.68 6.79 -7.01
CA VAL A 98 -3.77 6.47 -8.46
C VAL A 98 -4.93 5.51 -8.68
N GLY A 99 -5.82 5.83 -9.61
CA GLY A 99 -6.78 4.88 -10.15
C GLY A 99 -6.08 3.89 -11.09
N PHE A 100 -6.40 2.60 -11.02
CA PHE A 100 -5.82 1.62 -11.95
C PHE A 100 -6.85 0.60 -12.43
N ASP A 101 -6.58 0.08 -13.62
CA ASP A 101 -7.30 -1.02 -14.24
C ASP A 101 -6.33 -2.13 -14.68
N GLY A 102 -6.86 -3.34 -14.84
CA GLY A 102 -6.07 -4.47 -15.30
C GLY A 102 -5.31 -5.23 -14.20
N LEU A 103 -4.25 -5.93 -14.60
CA LEU A 103 -3.48 -6.80 -13.71
C LEU A 103 -2.58 -6.01 -12.78
N LEU A 104 -2.67 -6.30 -11.47
CA LEU A 104 -1.85 -5.66 -10.44
C LEU A 104 -0.35 -5.81 -10.68
N VAL A 105 0.09 -6.94 -11.23
CA VAL A 105 1.50 -7.20 -11.59
C VAL A 105 2.02 -6.19 -12.61
N ASN A 106 1.24 -5.89 -13.65
CA ASN A 106 1.63 -4.91 -14.67
C ASN A 106 1.69 -3.50 -14.07
N PHE A 107 0.64 -3.12 -13.34
CA PHE A 107 0.60 -1.84 -12.65
C PHE A 107 1.77 -1.69 -11.65
N SER A 108 2.11 -2.74 -10.90
CA SER A 108 3.26 -2.72 -9.98
C SER A 108 4.57 -2.43 -10.69
N ARG A 109 4.77 -3.04 -11.87
CA ARG A 109 5.97 -2.82 -12.70
C ARG A 109 6.02 -1.39 -13.25
N GLU A 110 4.90 -0.88 -13.76
CA GLU A 110 4.78 0.50 -14.25
C GLU A 110 5.10 1.53 -13.17
N GLN A 111 4.62 1.28 -11.95
CA GLN A 111 4.88 2.12 -10.78
C GLN A 111 6.29 1.91 -10.18
N ARG A 112 7.09 0.98 -10.70
CA ARG A 112 8.41 0.60 -10.17
C ARG A 112 8.35 0.28 -8.68
N ALA A 113 7.31 -0.41 -8.26
CA ALA A 113 7.09 -0.74 -6.86
C ALA A 113 8.07 -1.81 -6.38
N THR A 114 8.56 -1.64 -5.15
CA THR A 114 9.40 -2.62 -4.47
C THR A 114 8.57 -3.79 -3.95
N ALA A 115 7.33 -3.52 -3.55
CA ALA A 115 6.41 -4.53 -3.02
C ALA A 115 4.95 -4.07 -3.15
N VAL A 116 4.04 -5.01 -2.97
CA VAL A 116 2.61 -4.76 -2.82
C VAL A 116 2.20 -5.07 -1.38
N LEU A 117 1.50 -4.14 -0.75
CA LEU A 117 0.95 -4.26 0.59
C LEU A 117 -0.43 -4.89 0.54
N ARG A 118 -0.68 -5.86 1.40
CA ARG A 118 -2.00 -6.46 1.61
C ARG A 118 -2.36 -6.44 3.09
N GLY A 119 -3.59 -6.06 3.40
CA GLY A 119 -4.11 -6.06 4.76
C GLY A 119 -4.73 -7.41 5.12
N LEU A 120 -4.33 -8.00 6.26
CA LEU A 120 -4.89 -9.24 6.79
C LEU A 120 -5.67 -8.93 8.07
N ARG A 121 -6.98 -9.11 8.06
CA ARG A 121 -7.87 -8.84 9.21
C ARG A 121 -8.15 -10.08 10.02
N ALA A 122 -8.25 -11.23 9.34
CA ALA A 122 -8.59 -12.51 9.94
C ALA A 122 -7.82 -13.66 9.24
N VAL A 123 -7.81 -14.82 9.89
CA VAL A 123 -7.20 -16.03 9.31
C VAL A 123 -7.84 -16.40 7.97
N SER A 124 -9.15 -16.17 7.82
CA SER A 124 -9.88 -16.41 6.57
C SER A 124 -9.39 -15.55 5.40
N ASP A 125 -8.88 -14.33 5.66
CA ASP A 125 -8.30 -13.48 4.60
C ASP A 125 -6.96 -14.06 4.12
N PHE A 126 -6.21 -14.71 5.03
CA PHE A 126 -4.83 -15.16 4.77
C PHE A 126 -4.75 -16.18 3.63
N GLU A 127 -5.61 -17.18 3.61
CA GLU A 127 -5.57 -18.22 2.56
C GLU A 127 -5.74 -17.60 1.16
N TYR A 128 -6.70 -16.74 0.99
CA TYR A 128 -6.98 -16.08 -0.28
C TYR A 128 -5.82 -15.14 -0.69
N GLU A 129 -5.35 -14.32 0.23
CA GLU A 129 -4.28 -13.36 -0.04
C GLU A 129 -2.94 -14.08 -0.30
N PHE A 130 -2.68 -15.19 0.39
CA PHE A 130 -1.52 -16.03 0.16
C PHE A 130 -1.56 -16.69 -1.23
N GLN A 131 -2.72 -17.19 -1.67
CA GLN A 131 -2.89 -17.72 -3.02
C GLN A 131 -2.64 -16.63 -4.07
N LEU A 132 -3.20 -15.43 -3.89
CA LEU A 132 -2.97 -14.31 -4.80
C LEU A 132 -1.48 -13.91 -4.86
N ALA A 133 -0.79 -13.86 -3.73
CA ALA A 133 0.63 -13.55 -3.68
C ALA A 133 1.46 -14.56 -4.49
N ASN A 134 1.16 -15.86 -4.34
CA ASN A 134 1.83 -16.92 -5.09
C ASN A 134 1.52 -16.84 -6.59
N MET A 135 0.27 -16.59 -6.97
CA MET A 135 -0.11 -16.42 -8.38
C MET A 135 0.60 -15.22 -9.01
N ASN A 136 0.63 -14.08 -8.32
CA ASN A 136 1.33 -12.90 -8.80
C ASN A 136 2.82 -13.15 -8.97
N ARG A 137 3.46 -13.90 -8.05
CA ARG A 137 4.88 -14.28 -8.17
C ARG A 137 5.14 -15.22 -9.36
N GLN A 138 4.17 -16.06 -9.76
CA GLN A 138 4.28 -16.84 -11.00
C GLN A 138 4.21 -15.97 -12.26
N LEU A 139 3.47 -14.86 -12.21
CA LEU A 139 3.39 -13.91 -13.31
C LEU A 139 4.62 -12.99 -13.40
N ASP A 140 5.24 -12.70 -12.25
CA ASP A 140 6.48 -11.92 -12.15
C ASP A 140 7.29 -12.38 -10.93
N GLN A 141 8.45 -12.99 -11.16
CA GLN A 141 9.33 -13.51 -10.10
C GLN A 141 9.87 -12.43 -9.15
N HIS A 142 9.83 -11.17 -9.56
CA HIS A 142 10.24 -10.02 -8.76
C HIS A 142 9.07 -9.38 -7.97
N PHE A 143 7.85 -9.91 -8.13
CA PHE A 143 6.69 -9.41 -7.42
C PHE A 143 6.72 -9.86 -5.96
N GLU A 144 6.93 -8.91 -5.04
CA GLU A 144 6.93 -9.18 -3.61
C GLU A 144 5.65 -8.68 -2.95
N THR A 145 5.15 -9.45 -1.98
CA THR A 145 3.95 -9.11 -1.20
C THR A 145 4.30 -8.98 0.26
N VAL A 146 3.93 -7.86 0.86
CA VAL A 146 4.05 -7.60 2.30
C VAL A 146 2.66 -7.64 2.93
N PHE A 147 2.51 -8.41 3.99
CA PHE A 147 1.27 -8.49 4.73
C PHE A 147 1.35 -7.66 6.01
N LEU A 148 0.36 -6.81 6.26
CA LEU A 148 0.19 -6.11 7.52
C LEU A 148 -1.18 -6.41 8.12
N THR A 149 -1.23 -6.61 9.42
CA THR A 149 -2.50 -6.67 10.16
C THR A 149 -2.90 -5.27 10.60
N PRO A 150 -4.16 -4.85 10.50
CA PRO A 150 -4.63 -3.60 11.08
C PRO A 150 -4.54 -3.66 12.62
N SER A 151 -4.59 -2.50 13.25
CA SER A 151 -4.73 -2.42 14.71
C SER A 151 -6.00 -3.16 15.15
N GLU A 152 -5.98 -3.77 16.34
CA GLU A 152 -7.03 -4.67 16.83
C GLU A 152 -8.43 -4.06 16.72
N GLN A 153 -8.56 -2.80 17.08
CA GLN A 153 -9.82 -2.04 17.02
C GLN A 153 -10.40 -1.86 15.60
N PHE A 154 -9.62 -2.17 14.54
CA PHE A 154 -10.05 -2.06 13.14
C PHE A 154 -10.11 -3.41 12.42
N SER A 155 -9.75 -4.50 13.08
CA SER A 155 -9.65 -5.84 12.47
C SER A 155 -11.00 -6.37 11.94
N PHE A 156 -12.11 -5.97 12.55
CA PHE A 156 -13.46 -6.39 12.15
C PHE A 156 -14.11 -5.49 11.09
N ILE A 157 -13.44 -4.37 10.70
CA ILE A 157 -14.05 -3.39 9.78
C ILE A 157 -13.85 -3.87 8.33
N SER A 158 -14.95 -3.93 7.57
CA SER A 158 -14.91 -4.09 6.11
C SER A 158 -15.73 -3.04 5.40
N SER A 159 -15.31 -2.61 4.22
CA SER A 159 -16.08 -1.66 3.40
C SER A 159 -17.47 -2.21 3.05
N THR A 160 -17.62 -3.51 2.89
CA THR A 160 -18.93 -4.15 2.62
C THR A 160 -19.88 -3.96 3.77
N MET A 161 -19.46 -4.28 5.01
CA MET A 161 -20.32 -4.08 6.19
C MET A 161 -20.62 -2.60 6.42
N VAL A 162 -19.66 -1.72 6.20
CA VAL A 162 -19.86 -0.27 6.30
C VAL A 162 -20.96 0.19 5.33
N ARG A 163 -20.93 -0.27 4.07
CA ARG A 163 -21.96 0.07 3.08
C ARG A 163 -23.35 -0.47 3.49
N GLU A 164 -23.41 -1.68 4.03
CA GLU A 164 -24.68 -2.26 4.50
C GLU A 164 -25.28 -1.45 5.65
N ILE A 165 -24.45 -1.09 6.65
CA ILE A 165 -24.89 -0.25 7.77
C ILE A 165 -25.36 1.12 7.26
N ALA A 166 -24.58 1.76 6.40
CA ALA A 166 -24.92 3.06 5.84
C ALA A 166 -26.22 3.01 5.04
N ARG A 167 -26.44 1.97 4.20
CA ARG A 167 -27.67 1.79 3.43
C ARG A 167 -28.91 1.76 4.32
N LEU A 168 -28.79 1.16 5.51
CA LEU A 168 -29.84 1.11 6.52
C LEU A 168 -29.88 2.38 7.40
N LYS A 169 -29.14 3.43 7.02
CA LYS A 169 -29.03 4.71 7.75
C LYS A 169 -28.46 4.56 9.17
N GLY A 170 -27.68 3.49 9.42
CA GLY A 170 -26.95 3.30 10.66
C GLY A 170 -25.73 4.22 10.74
N ASP A 171 -25.30 4.53 11.96
CA ASP A 171 -24.11 5.33 12.21
C ASP A 171 -22.83 4.56 11.85
N VAL A 172 -22.06 5.09 10.92
CA VAL A 172 -20.77 4.54 10.48
C VAL A 172 -19.57 5.34 10.97
N GLY A 173 -19.78 6.38 11.77
CA GLY A 173 -18.72 7.32 12.18
C GLY A 173 -17.54 6.67 12.91
N LYS A 174 -17.75 5.55 13.60
CA LYS A 174 -16.67 4.79 14.28
C LYS A 174 -15.79 3.99 13.31
N PHE A 175 -16.25 3.74 12.08
CA PHE A 175 -15.60 2.81 11.15
C PHE A 175 -14.89 3.51 10.01
N VAL A 176 -15.26 4.77 9.73
CA VAL A 176 -14.77 5.53 8.58
C VAL A 176 -14.36 6.95 8.97
N PRO A 177 -13.48 7.60 8.18
CA PRO A 177 -13.18 9.01 8.33
C PRO A 177 -14.43 9.89 8.14
N GLN A 178 -14.45 11.06 8.78
CA GLN A 178 -15.59 11.99 8.77
C GLN A 178 -16.04 12.38 7.35
N CYS A 179 -15.10 12.59 6.43
CA CYS A 179 -15.43 12.91 5.02
C CYS A 179 -16.22 11.81 4.31
N VAL A 180 -16.09 10.55 4.76
CA VAL A 180 -16.87 9.41 4.25
C VAL A 180 -18.29 9.41 4.83
N VAL A 181 -18.45 9.76 6.12
CA VAL A 181 -19.79 9.95 6.72
C VAL A 181 -20.59 10.96 5.91
N GLU A 182 -20.01 12.15 5.69
CA GLU A 182 -20.60 13.22 4.88
C GLU A 182 -20.90 12.78 3.44
N ALA A 183 -20.04 11.90 2.86
CA ALA A 183 -20.28 11.38 1.52
C ALA A 183 -21.49 10.44 1.48
N PHE A 184 -21.71 9.61 2.51
CA PHE A 184 -22.92 8.78 2.62
C PHE A 184 -24.17 9.62 2.82
N GLU A 185 -24.12 10.68 3.64
CA GLU A 185 -25.24 11.61 3.81
C GLU A 185 -25.67 12.22 2.47
N ARG A 186 -24.71 12.68 1.65
CA ARG A 186 -24.98 13.18 0.30
C ARG A 186 -25.60 12.11 -0.61
N LYS A 187 -25.14 10.85 -0.55
CA LYS A 187 -25.73 9.75 -1.32
C LYS A 187 -27.17 9.49 -0.91
N HIS A 188 -27.48 9.52 0.37
CA HIS A 188 -28.87 9.38 0.83
C HIS A 188 -29.79 10.52 0.36
N GLN A 189 -29.30 11.76 0.33
CA GLN A 189 -30.05 12.89 -0.23
C GLN A 189 -30.32 12.74 -1.73
N GLN A 190 -29.47 11.97 -2.45
CA GLN A 190 -29.60 11.66 -3.87
C GLN A 190 -30.44 10.39 -4.15
N GLY A 191 -31.01 9.76 -3.12
CA GLY A 191 -31.89 8.59 -3.26
C GLY A 191 -31.19 7.23 -3.27
N TRP A 192 -29.96 7.15 -2.76
CA TRP A 192 -29.21 5.89 -2.60
C TRP A 192 -29.74 5.03 -1.47
#